data_c81556c7c53de7cd54b0214bb9e570ec
#
_entry.id   c81556c7c53de7cd54b0214bb9e570ec
#
_cell.length_a   1.000
_cell.length_b   1.000
_cell.length_c   1.000
_cell.angle_alpha   90.00
_cell.angle_beta   90.00
_cell.angle_gamma   90.00
#
_symmetry.space_group_name_H-M   'P 1'
#
loop_
_entity.id
_entity.type
_entity.pdbx_description
1 polymer ?
#
loop_
_entity_poly.entity_id
_entity_poly.type
_entity_poly.pdbx_seq_one_letter_code
_entity_poly.pdbx_strand_id
1 'polypeptide(L)'
;MTVALGPKGNDLVFNGKLSSLSAEEAYTHLTTPVFGTDVIYDVPNHILMEQKKFIKIGLTTETFRTYVPMIIEEVKSYFETSPLFGKNRSHGISSLMKAIPEITIFTASRTLQGKEVRSNFDASFAKLYHDLDGGFTPINFLVPWLPLPKNRLRDIAQRKMAQIYINIIKKKRKDQNPEEDMIWNLMNQQYKDGRKLTDKEIAHLMIGVLMAGQHTSAATGAWALLHLAEKPEYIKLLLEEQKRVFGDNLDNLTYDHFKDLELLTYVIRETLRLHPPLHSIMRKVKSPITIENSPYVIPKDYYLLAAPGVSSIDEKYFKDALKFIPERWKHEKDTEDSDKIDYGYGLVTKGAFSPYLPFGAGRHRCIGEQFAYVGFKS
;
A
#
# COMPACT_ATOMS: atom_id res chain seq x y z
N MET A 1 -0.55 -25.38 7.84
CA MET A 1 -0.28 -23.96 8.11
C MET A 1 -0.19 -23.76 9.60
N THR A 2 0.78 -22.98 10.08
CA THR A 2 0.94 -22.61 11.50
C THR A 2 0.68 -21.11 11.64
N VAL A 3 -0.07 -20.72 12.66
CA VAL A 3 -0.36 -19.30 12.96
C VAL A 3 0.44 -18.88 14.18
N ALA A 4 1.22 -17.82 14.03
CA ALA A 4 2.00 -17.20 15.10
C ALA A 4 1.26 -15.93 15.58
N LEU A 5 0.85 -15.91 16.84
CA LEU A 5 0.05 -14.84 17.42
C LEU A 5 0.85 -13.94 18.35
N GLY A 6 0.42 -12.71 18.46
CA GLY A 6 1.00 -11.69 19.34
C GLY A 6 2.37 -11.19 18.87
N PRO A 7 2.97 -10.23 19.63
CA PRO A 7 4.23 -9.60 19.25
C PRO A 7 5.39 -10.57 19.03
N LYS A 8 5.52 -11.63 19.83
CA LYS A 8 6.56 -12.67 19.64
C LYS A 8 6.34 -13.45 18.35
N GLY A 9 5.08 -13.76 18.02
CA GLY A 9 4.73 -14.42 16.76
C GLY A 9 4.97 -13.52 15.55
N ASN A 10 4.68 -12.23 15.67
CA ASN A 10 5.00 -11.23 14.65
C ASN A 10 6.52 -11.18 14.39
N ASP A 11 7.32 -11.10 15.43
CA ASP A 11 8.79 -11.05 15.32
C ASP A 11 9.37 -12.28 14.60
N LEU A 12 8.91 -13.47 14.97
CA LEU A 12 9.30 -14.72 14.31
C LEU A 12 9.12 -14.68 12.79
N VAL A 13 8.04 -14.05 12.31
CA VAL A 13 7.68 -14.00 10.89
C VAL A 13 8.33 -12.82 10.18
N PHE A 14 8.30 -11.63 10.78
CA PHE A 14 8.80 -10.41 10.15
C PHE A 14 10.33 -10.35 10.10
N ASN A 15 11.00 -10.78 11.18
CA ASN A 15 12.46 -10.77 11.31
C ASN A 15 13.11 -12.14 11.07
N GLY A 16 12.32 -13.14 10.68
CA GLY A 16 12.81 -14.49 10.42
C GLY A 16 13.94 -14.53 9.38
N LYS A 17 14.90 -15.44 9.57
CA LYS A 17 16.06 -15.60 8.71
C LYS A 17 15.65 -16.08 7.30
N LEU A 18 16.27 -15.52 6.25
CA LEU A 18 16.04 -15.94 4.85
C LEU A 18 16.41 -17.38 4.57
N SER A 19 17.29 -17.98 5.39
CA SER A 19 17.61 -19.41 5.33
C SER A 19 16.45 -20.30 5.76
N SER A 20 15.55 -19.78 6.60
CA SER A 20 14.44 -20.54 7.19
C SER A 20 13.07 -20.15 6.67
N LEU A 21 12.88 -18.89 6.25
CA LEU A 21 11.60 -18.34 5.80
C LEU A 21 11.74 -17.61 4.46
N SER A 22 10.75 -17.80 3.57
CA SER A 22 10.65 -17.09 2.29
C SER A 22 9.28 -16.45 2.11
N ALA A 23 9.28 -15.16 1.80
CA ALA A 23 8.09 -14.46 1.31
C ALA A 23 7.84 -14.78 -0.17
N GLU A 24 8.91 -14.87 -0.94
CA GLU A 24 8.88 -15.15 -2.37
C GLU A 24 8.14 -16.46 -2.63
N GLU A 25 8.58 -17.56 -2.01
CA GLU A 25 7.94 -18.87 -2.16
C GLU A 25 6.49 -18.90 -1.62
N ALA A 26 6.14 -18.00 -0.71
CA ALA A 26 4.77 -17.90 -0.20
C ALA A 26 3.82 -17.17 -1.15
N TYR A 27 4.31 -16.22 -1.96
CA TYR A 27 3.47 -15.30 -2.72
C TYR A 27 3.64 -15.36 -4.23
N THR A 28 4.76 -15.86 -4.77
CA THR A 28 5.05 -15.90 -6.23
C THR A 28 3.88 -16.44 -7.04
N HIS A 29 3.33 -17.57 -6.64
CA HIS A 29 2.22 -18.21 -7.37
C HIS A 29 0.94 -17.36 -7.44
N LEU A 30 0.73 -16.47 -6.48
CA LEU A 30 -0.43 -15.57 -6.42
C LEU A 30 -0.16 -14.24 -7.14
N THR A 31 1.04 -13.69 -6.95
CA THR A 31 1.38 -12.33 -7.37
C THR A 31 1.94 -12.25 -8.78
N THR A 32 2.71 -13.22 -9.23
CA THR A 32 3.30 -13.22 -10.58
C THR A 32 2.26 -13.18 -11.70
N PRO A 33 1.13 -13.91 -11.64
CA PRO A 33 0.09 -13.78 -12.66
C PRO A 33 -0.57 -12.41 -12.73
N VAL A 34 -0.48 -11.61 -11.66
CA VAL A 34 -1.08 -10.27 -11.55
C VAL A 34 -0.06 -9.19 -11.88
N PHE A 35 1.09 -9.18 -11.21
CA PHE A 35 2.10 -8.14 -11.41
C PHE A 35 2.97 -8.37 -12.64
N GLY A 36 3.18 -9.62 -13.03
CA GLY A 36 4.09 -10.04 -14.07
C GLY A 36 5.36 -10.69 -13.51
N THR A 37 6.22 -11.15 -14.43
CA THR A 37 7.48 -11.84 -14.11
C THR A 37 8.62 -10.85 -13.84
N ASP A 38 9.68 -11.35 -13.22
CA ASP A 38 10.95 -10.67 -12.99
C ASP A 38 10.87 -9.50 -11.99
N VAL A 39 9.78 -9.42 -11.19
CA VAL A 39 9.57 -8.35 -10.22
C VAL A 39 8.97 -8.87 -8.90
N ILE A 40 9.16 -8.10 -7.84
CA ILE A 40 8.54 -8.28 -6.52
C ILE A 40 8.86 -9.70 -6.00
N TYR A 41 7.87 -10.59 -5.83
CA TYR A 41 8.08 -11.94 -5.31
C TYR A 41 8.48 -12.98 -6.38
N ASP A 42 8.60 -12.56 -7.64
CA ASP A 42 9.11 -13.41 -8.73
C ASP A 42 10.64 -13.29 -8.93
N VAL A 43 11.32 -12.67 -7.99
CA VAL A 43 12.77 -12.50 -7.96
C VAL A 43 13.37 -12.89 -6.61
N PRO A 44 14.67 -13.24 -6.54
CA PRO A 44 15.34 -13.45 -5.27
C PRO A 44 15.29 -12.21 -4.38
N ASN A 45 15.29 -12.40 -3.04
CA ASN A 45 15.13 -11.35 -2.06
C ASN A 45 16.09 -10.15 -2.25
N HIS A 46 17.35 -10.40 -2.64
CA HIS A 46 18.31 -9.30 -2.86
C HIS A 46 17.91 -8.40 -4.03
N ILE A 47 17.35 -8.96 -5.11
CA ILE A 47 16.81 -8.20 -6.26
C ILE A 47 15.55 -7.43 -5.83
N LEU A 48 14.64 -8.06 -5.07
CA LEU A 48 13.48 -7.37 -4.50
C LEU A 48 13.90 -6.15 -3.67
N MET A 49 14.96 -6.25 -2.85
CA MET A 49 15.45 -5.10 -2.07
C MET A 49 15.96 -3.97 -2.96
N GLU A 50 16.60 -4.27 -4.08
CA GLU A 50 17.00 -3.27 -5.06
C GLU A 50 15.79 -2.62 -5.75
N GLN A 51 14.80 -3.43 -6.17
CA GLN A 51 13.56 -2.90 -6.74
C GLN A 51 12.81 -1.99 -5.76
N LYS A 52 12.75 -2.36 -4.47
CA LYS A 52 12.20 -1.47 -3.42
C LYS A 52 12.96 -0.15 -3.33
N LYS A 53 14.29 -0.20 -3.42
CA LYS A 53 15.12 1.02 -3.42
C LYS A 53 14.78 1.93 -4.61
N PHE A 54 14.62 1.36 -5.80
CA PHE A 54 14.29 2.13 -7.01
C PHE A 54 12.93 2.82 -6.90
N ILE A 55 11.92 2.12 -6.41
CA ILE A 55 10.58 2.70 -6.18
C ILE A 55 10.65 3.79 -5.11
N LYS A 56 11.43 3.60 -4.04
CA LYS A 56 11.53 4.54 -2.93
C LYS A 56 12.09 5.91 -3.33
N ILE A 57 12.83 6.01 -4.44
CA ILE A 57 13.31 7.28 -4.99
C ILE A 57 12.14 8.23 -5.33
N GLY A 58 11.03 7.70 -5.80
CA GLY A 58 9.80 8.47 -6.06
C GLY A 58 8.93 8.72 -4.83
N LEU A 59 9.36 8.31 -3.63
CA LEU A 59 8.63 8.42 -2.37
C LEU A 59 9.42 9.24 -1.34
N THR A 60 9.88 10.41 -1.73
CA THR A 60 10.66 11.34 -0.90
C THR A 60 9.79 12.50 -0.42
N THR A 61 10.23 13.19 0.63
CA THR A 61 9.56 14.41 1.12
C THR A 61 9.39 15.47 0.02
N GLU A 62 10.39 15.64 -0.84
CA GLU A 62 10.33 16.59 -1.95
C GLU A 62 9.24 16.20 -2.94
N THR A 63 9.18 14.93 -3.30
CA THR A 63 8.13 14.40 -4.18
C THR A 63 6.74 14.53 -3.52
N PHE A 64 6.63 14.31 -2.23
CA PHE A 64 5.35 14.47 -1.52
C PHE A 64 4.84 15.91 -1.53
N ARG A 65 5.73 16.91 -1.46
CA ARG A 65 5.33 18.32 -1.62
C ARG A 65 4.70 18.60 -2.98
N THR A 66 5.12 17.90 -4.03
CA THR A 66 4.51 18.02 -5.36
C THR A 66 3.21 17.21 -5.48
N TYR A 67 3.07 16.12 -4.73
CA TYR A 67 1.89 15.27 -4.78
C TYR A 67 0.66 15.88 -4.12
N VAL A 68 0.82 16.64 -3.02
CA VAL A 68 -0.32 17.22 -2.29
C VAL A 68 -1.22 18.05 -3.20
N PRO A 69 -0.74 19.06 -3.95
CA PRO A 69 -1.62 19.83 -4.85
C PRO A 69 -2.22 18.97 -5.96
N MET A 70 -1.51 17.94 -6.46
CA MET A 70 -2.06 17.02 -7.46
C MET A 70 -3.23 16.19 -6.91
N ILE A 71 -3.13 15.73 -5.66
CA ILE A 71 -4.20 14.99 -5.00
C ILE A 71 -5.42 15.88 -4.80
N ILE A 72 -5.21 17.11 -4.32
CA ILE A 72 -6.30 18.09 -4.11
C ILE A 72 -7.04 18.37 -5.43
N GLU A 73 -6.30 18.58 -6.52
CA GLU A 73 -6.86 18.80 -7.86
C GLU A 73 -7.71 17.61 -8.33
N GLU A 74 -7.19 16.39 -8.21
CA GLU A 74 -7.91 15.17 -8.61
C GLU A 74 -9.17 14.97 -7.78
N VAL A 75 -9.12 15.19 -6.46
CA VAL A 75 -10.28 15.08 -5.56
C VAL A 75 -11.34 16.12 -5.90
N LYS A 76 -10.97 17.39 -6.08
CA LYS A 76 -11.89 18.46 -6.49
C LYS A 76 -12.54 18.14 -7.84
N SER A 77 -11.74 17.77 -8.83
CA SER A 77 -12.22 17.40 -10.16
C SER A 77 -13.19 16.20 -10.08
N TYR A 78 -12.91 15.23 -9.22
CA TYR A 78 -13.80 14.10 -9.03
C TYR A 78 -15.16 14.53 -8.47
N PHE A 79 -15.20 15.35 -7.43
CA PHE A 79 -16.46 15.85 -6.88
C PHE A 79 -17.26 16.71 -7.86
N GLU A 80 -16.59 17.42 -8.76
CA GLU A 80 -17.23 18.24 -9.79
C GLU A 80 -17.78 17.44 -10.95
N THR A 81 -17.12 16.35 -11.36
CA THR A 81 -17.40 15.64 -12.60
C THR A 81 -18.11 14.31 -12.39
N SER A 82 -17.94 13.67 -11.22
CA SER A 82 -18.52 12.35 -10.95
C SER A 82 -20.06 12.39 -10.88
N PRO A 83 -20.75 11.48 -11.56
CA PRO A 83 -22.20 11.36 -11.48
C PRO A 83 -22.68 10.94 -10.07
N LEU A 84 -21.80 10.47 -9.21
CA LEU A 84 -22.09 10.16 -7.80
C LEU A 84 -22.31 11.43 -6.96
N PHE A 85 -21.70 12.55 -7.36
CA PHE A 85 -21.75 13.84 -6.68
C PHE A 85 -22.20 14.90 -7.69
N GLY A 86 -23.47 15.21 -7.78
CA GLY A 86 -23.96 16.20 -8.77
C GLY A 86 -23.61 17.65 -8.36
N LYS A 87 -23.16 18.46 -9.31
CA LYS A 87 -22.72 19.87 -9.15
C LYS A 87 -23.67 20.80 -8.34
N ASN A 88 -24.94 20.45 -8.22
CA ASN A 88 -25.95 21.29 -7.57
C ASN A 88 -26.73 20.55 -6.47
N ARG A 89 -26.19 19.49 -5.92
CA ARG A 89 -26.86 18.72 -4.85
C ARG A 89 -26.26 19.10 -3.49
N SER A 90 -27.08 19.64 -2.61
CA SER A 90 -26.71 19.89 -1.21
C SER A 90 -26.69 18.61 -0.36
N HIS A 91 -27.30 17.53 -0.83
CA HIS A 91 -27.39 16.24 -0.13
C HIS A 91 -27.61 15.10 -1.15
N GLY A 92 -27.27 13.88 -0.75
CA GLY A 92 -27.48 12.69 -1.58
C GLY A 92 -27.00 11.43 -0.88
N ILE A 93 -27.18 10.29 -1.55
CA ILE A 93 -26.64 8.99 -1.15
C ILE A 93 -25.57 8.59 -2.15
N SER A 94 -24.38 8.26 -1.67
CA SER A 94 -23.29 7.76 -2.48
C SER A 94 -22.76 6.45 -1.90
N SER A 95 -22.29 5.55 -2.78
CA SER A 95 -21.64 4.31 -2.37
C SER A 95 -20.15 4.58 -2.14
N LEU A 96 -19.68 4.46 -0.89
CA LEU A 96 -18.24 4.53 -0.56
C LEU A 96 -17.43 3.47 -1.31
N MET A 97 -18.00 2.29 -1.54
CA MET A 97 -17.35 1.19 -2.28
C MET A 97 -17.16 1.49 -3.78
N LYS A 98 -17.74 2.57 -4.30
CA LYS A 98 -17.52 3.08 -5.65
C LYS A 98 -16.67 4.35 -5.61
N ALA A 99 -17.06 5.32 -4.82
CA ALA A 99 -16.42 6.64 -4.79
C ALA A 99 -14.96 6.58 -4.34
N ILE A 100 -14.67 5.90 -3.23
CA ILE A 100 -13.31 5.89 -2.67
C ILE A 100 -12.33 5.14 -3.56
N PRO A 101 -12.63 3.94 -4.11
CA PRO A 101 -11.75 3.32 -5.10
C PRO A 101 -11.49 4.18 -6.36
N GLU A 102 -12.48 4.92 -6.85
CA GLU A 102 -12.31 5.83 -7.99
C GLU A 102 -11.42 7.02 -7.65
N ILE A 103 -11.63 7.67 -6.50
CA ILE A 103 -10.75 8.76 -6.01
C ILE A 103 -9.32 8.24 -5.85
N THR A 104 -9.14 7.12 -5.16
CA THR A 104 -7.80 6.60 -4.86
C THR A 104 -7.06 6.14 -6.11
N ILE A 105 -7.73 5.59 -7.11
CA ILE A 105 -7.06 5.20 -8.36
C ILE A 105 -6.67 6.42 -9.19
N PHE A 106 -7.47 7.49 -9.21
CA PHE A 106 -7.12 8.72 -9.91
C PHE A 106 -5.93 9.42 -9.23
N THR A 107 -5.96 9.57 -7.91
CA THR A 107 -4.87 10.19 -7.17
C THR A 107 -3.57 9.37 -7.27
N ALA A 108 -3.63 8.03 -7.11
CA ALA A 108 -2.48 7.15 -7.26
C ALA A 108 -1.94 7.14 -8.70
N SER A 109 -2.80 7.14 -9.72
CA SER A 109 -2.35 7.20 -11.11
C SER A 109 -1.72 8.56 -11.43
N ARG A 110 -2.22 9.66 -10.91
CA ARG A 110 -1.63 10.99 -11.14
C ARG A 110 -0.28 11.15 -10.45
N THR A 111 -0.16 10.69 -9.22
CA THR A 111 1.04 10.88 -8.39
C THR A 111 2.09 9.80 -8.61
N LEU A 112 1.73 8.52 -8.42
CA LEU A 112 2.70 7.41 -8.52
C LEU A 112 3.00 6.98 -9.96
N GLN A 113 2.10 7.25 -10.90
CA GLN A 113 2.23 6.74 -12.27
C GLN A 113 2.59 7.82 -13.29
N GLY A 114 2.32 9.09 -12.98
CA GLY A 114 2.57 10.22 -13.84
C GLY A 114 1.40 10.62 -14.75
N LYS A 115 1.49 11.82 -15.33
CA LYS A 115 0.45 12.43 -16.16
C LYS A 115 0.05 11.57 -17.36
N GLU A 116 1.03 10.93 -18.00
CA GLU A 116 0.78 10.11 -19.19
C GLU A 116 -0.07 8.88 -18.89
N VAL A 117 0.17 8.20 -17.75
CA VAL A 117 -0.68 7.10 -17.31
C VAL A 117 -2.06 7.62 -16.94
N ARG A 118 -2.13 8.71 -16.16
CA ARG A 118 -3.41 9.32 -15.75
C ARG A 118 -4.27 9.73 -16.95
N SER A 119 -3.68 10.27 -18.00
CA SER A 119 -4.40 10.66 -19.22
C SER A 119 -4.96 9.47 -20.04
N ASN A 120 -4.40 8.28 -19.86
CA ASN A 120 -4.91 7.05 -20.45
C ASN A 120 -5.96 6.35 -19.56
N PHE A 121 -6.29 6.93 -18.41
CA PHE A 121 -7.20 6.32 -17.44
C PHE A 121 -8.66 6.56 -17.86
N ASP A 122 -9.12 5.77 -18.78
CA ASP A 122 -10.51 5.71 -19.26
C ASP A 122 -11.25 4.47 -18.72
N ALA A 123 -12.49 4.29 -19.15
CA ALA A 123 -13.30 3.13 -18.78
C ALA A 123 -12.66 1.79 -19.18
N SER A 124 -11.85 1.76 -20.24
CA SER A 124 -11.16 0.56 -20.71
C SER A 124 -10.01 0.19 -19.78
N PHE A 125 -9.24 1.16 -19.30
CA PHE A 125 -8.18 0.96 -18.34
C PHE A 125 -8.74 0.53 -16.97
N ALA A 126 -9.82 1.18 -16.51
CA ALA A 126 -10.52 0.81 -15.28
C ALA A 126 -11.02 -0.64 -15.33
N LYS A 127 -11.52 -1.08 -16.49
CA LYS A 127 -11.92 -2.47 -16.71
C LYS A 127 -10.71 -3.42 -16.64
N LEU A 128 -9.60 -3.09 -17.27
CA LEU A 128 -8.37 -3.89 -17.19
C LEU A 128 -7.89 -4.03 -15.73
N TYR A 129 -7.93 -2.92 -14.99
CA TYR A 129 -7.57 -2.93 -13.58
C TYR A 129 -8.48 -3.87 -12.77
N HIS A 130 -9.79 -3.79 -12.96
CA HIS A 130 -10.76 -4.66 -12.31
C HIS A 130 -10.57 -6.15 -12.66
N ASP A 131 -10.33 -6.45 -13.94
CA ASP A 131 -10.08 -7.82 -14.42
C ASP A 131 -8.76 -8.37 -13.83
N LEU A 132 -7.74 -7.52 -13.66
CA LEU A 132 -6.47 -7.86 -13.05
C LEU A 132 -6.64 -8.18 -11.56
N ASP A 133 -7.37 -7.32 -10.84
CA ASP A 133 -7.71 -7.49 -9.42
C ASP A 133 -8.50 -8.78 -9.15
N GLY A 134 -9.35 -9.17 -10.08
CA GLY A 134 -10.06 -10.45 -10.05
C GLY A 134 -9.15 -11.68 -9.96
N GLY A 135 -7.84 -11.53 -10.12
CA GLY A 135 -6.82 -12.55 -9.89
C GLY A 135 -6.55 -12.86 -8.40
N PHE A 136 -6.85 -11.94 -7.50
CA PHE A 136 -6.68 -12.15 -6.05
C PHE A 136 -7.90 -12.82 -5.44
N THR A 137 -8.05 -14.12 -5.67
CA THR A 137 -9.16 -14.90 -5.11
C THR A 137 -8.65 -16.00 -4.18
N PRO A 138 -9.42 -16.44 -3.17
CA PRO A 138 -9.02 -17.52 -2.27
C PRO A 138 -8.60 -18.80 -2.99
N ILE A 139 -9.26 -19.14 -4.11
CA ILE A 139 -8.90 -20.34 -4.88
C ILE A 139 -7.52 -20.23 -5.51
N ASN A 140 -7.09 -19.02 -5.88
CA ASN A 140 -5.79 -18.79 -6.50
C ASN A 140 -4.62 -18.92 -5.50
N PHE A 141 -4.87 -18.93 -4.20
CA PHE A 141 -3.87 -19.33 -3.21
C PHE A 141 -3.54 -20.83 -3.28
N LEU A 142 -4.48 -21.65 -3.75
CA LEU A 142 -4.30 -23.10 -3.82
C LEU A 142 -3.94 -23.56 -5.24
N VAL A 143 -4.66 -23.04 -6.23
CA VAL A 143 -4.58 -23.49 -7.63
C VAL A 143 -4.63 -22.29 -8.61
N PRO A 144 -3.62 -21.42 -8.64
CA PRO A 144 -3.62 -20.19 -9.44
C PRO A 144 -3.61 -20.43 -10.95
N TRP A 145 -3.22 -21.62 -11.38
CA TRP A 145 -3.17 -22.06 -12.80
C TRP A 145 -4.49 -22.60 -13.31
N LEU A 146 -5.52 -22.72 -12.49
CA LEU A 146 -6.81 -23.24 -12.92
C LEU A 146 -7.39 -22.34 -14.02
N PRO A 147 -7.87 -22.89 -15.18
CA PRO A 147 -8.33 -22.09 -16.29
C PRO A 147 -9.73 -21.51 -16.08
N LEU A 148 -9.92 -20.84 -14.95
CA LEU A 148 -11.16 -20.14 -14.62
C LEU A 148 -11.37 -18.91 -15.53
N PRO A 149 -12.61 -18.54 -15.86
CA PRO A 149 -12.88 -17.33 -16.63
C PRO A 149 -12.19 -16.08 -16.08
N LYS A 150 -12.23 -15.89 -14.74
CA LYS A 150 -11.54 -14.78 -14.06
C LYS A 150 -10.04 -14.80 -14.27
N ASN A 151 -9.40 -15.98 -14.19
CA ASN A 151 -7.95 -16.10 -14.41
C ASN A 151 -7.56 -15.77 -15.86
N ARG A 152 -8.39 -16.15 -16.84
CA ARG A 152 -8.18 -15.76 -18.24
C ARG A 152 -8.30 -14.24 -18.45
N LEU A 153 -9.29 -13.60 -17.81
CA LEU A 153 -9.45 -12.13 -17.87
C LEU A 153 -8.26 -11.43 -17.20
N ARG A 154 -7.81 -11.90 -16.04
CA ARG A 154 -6.59 -11.43 -15.36
C ARG A 154 -5.38 -11.49 -16.30
N ASP A 155 -5.14 -12.63 -16.95
CA ASP A 155 -3.95 -12.83 -17.81
C ASP A 155 -4.00 -11.94 -19.06
N ILE A 156 -5.19 -11.68 -19.60
CA ILE A 156 -5.40 -10.74 -20.71
C ILE A 156 -5.14 -9.31 -20.20
N ALA A 157 -5.68 -8.96 -19.05
CA ALA A 157 -5.53 -7.62 -18.45
C ALA A 157 -4.06 -7.31 -18.14
N GLN A 158 -3.34 -8.26 -17.55
CA GLN A 158 -1.92 -8.12 -17.23
C GLN A 158 -1.10 -7.79 -18.49
N ARG A 159 -1.28 -8.57 -19.56
CA ARG A 159 -0.56 -8.33 -20.83
C ARG A 159 -0.90 -6.98 -21.46
N LYS A 160 -2.18 -6.58 -21.43
CA LYS A 160 -2.62 -5.30 -22.00
C LYS A 160 -2.08 -4.12 -21.19
N MET A 161 -2.17 -4.19 -19.86
CA MET A 161 -1.63 -3.14 -19.00
C MET A 161 -0.11 -3.03 -19.16
N ALA A 162 0.62 -4.14 -19.15
CA ALA A 162 2.06 -4.13 -19.40
C ALA A 162 2.41 -3.49 -20.74
N GLN A 163 1.62 -3.76 -21.81
CA GLN A 163 1.83 -3.16 -23.12
C GLN A 163 1.57 -1.64 -23.13
N ILE A 164 0.56 -1.17 -22.38
CA ILE A 164 0.31 0.28 -22.21
C ILE A 164 1.54 0.95 -21.58
N TYR A 165 2.05 0.41 -20.47
CA TYR A 165 3.26 0.94 -19.82
C TYR A 165 4.48 0.91 -20.75
N ILE A 166 4.71 -0.18 -21.47
CA ILE A 166 5.82 -0.30 -22.43
C ILE A 166 5.70 0.78 -23.53
N ASN A 167 4.50 1.06 -24.01
CA ASN A 167 4.29 2.12 -25.01
C ASN A 167 4.61 3.51 -24.43
N ILE A 168 4.23 3.78 -23.18
CA ILE A 168 4.55 5.02 -22.48
C ILE A 168 6.08 5.15 -22.29
N ILE A 169 6.76 4.09 -21.85
CA ILE A 169 8.21 4.06 -21.70
C ILE A 169 8.90 4.39 -23.03
N LYS A 170 8.48 3.75 -24.14
CA LYS A 170 9.03 4.00 -25.45
C LYS A 170 8.81 5.44 -25.93
N LYS A 171 7.67 6.03 -25.60
CA LYS A 171 7.38 7.44 -25.90
C LYS A 171 8.30 8.36 -25.10
N LYS A 172 8.40 8.14 -23.77
CA LYS A 172 9.29 8.93 -22.88
C LYS A 172 10.77 8.90 -23.32
N ARG A 173 11.26 7.76 -23.85
CA ARG A 173 12.64 7.68 -24.40
C ARG A 173 12.89 8.56 -25.60
N LYS A 174 11.84 8.91 -26.35
CA LYS A 174 11.92 9.78 -27.54
C LYS A 174 11.64 11.25 -27.22
N ASP A 175 11.08 11.51 -26.05
CA ASP A 175 10.74 12.87 -25.61
C ASP A 175 12.03 13.61 -25.21
N GLN A 176 12.20 14.84 -25.68
CA GLN A 176 13.35 15.68 -25.34
C GLN A 176 13.21 16.31 -23.95
N ASN A 177 12.01 16.39 -23.39
CA ASN A 177 11.73 16.95 -22.08
C ASN A 177 10.63 16.14 -21.35
N PRO A 178 10.91 14.88 -21.00
CA PRO A 178 9.94 14.01 -20.35
C PRO A 178 9.65 14.47 -18.91
N GLU A 179 8.41 14.27 -18.45
CA GLU A 179 8.08 14.44 -17.02
C GLU A 179 8.92 13.48 -16.17
N GLU A 180 9.57 13.98 -15.12
CA GLU A 180 10.38 13.21 -14.17
C GLU A 180 9.47 12.51 -13.13
N ASP A 181 8.66 11.58 -13.60
CA ASP A 181 7.80 10.74 -12.78
C ASP A 181 8.48 9.41 -12.36
N MET A 182 7.71 8.53 -11.73
CA MET A 182 8.21 7.22 -11.30
C MET A 182 8.75 6.38 -12.45
N ILE A 183 8.10 6.40 -13.62
CA ILE A 183 8.55 5.68 -14.82
C ILE A 183 9.91 6.19 -15.24
N TRP A 184 10.08 7.51 -15.33
CA TRP A 184 11.37 8.15 -15.65
C TRP A 184 12.45 7.77 -14.64
N ASN A 185 12.11 7.81 -13.35
CA ASN A 185 13.05 7.39 -12.32
C ASN A 185 13.50 5.94 -12.49
N LEU A 186 12.58 5.01 -12.76
CA LEU A 186 12.88 3.59 -12.97
C LEU A 186 13.71 3.36 -14.24
N MET A 187 13.47 4.11 -15.33
CA MET A 187 14.26 4.03 -16.58
C MET A 187 15.74 4.38 -16.38
N ASN A 188 16.04 5.18 -15.36
CA ASN A 188 17.39 5.63 -15.04
C ASN A 188 18.08 4.80 -13.95
N GLN A 189 17.39 3.79 -13.39
CA GLN A 189 17.98 2.92 -12.38
C GLN A 189 18.78 1.77 -12.97
N GLN A 190 19.73 1.29 -12.16
CA GLN A 190 20.64 0.22 -12.50
C GLN A 190 20.82 -0.68 -11.28
N TYR A 191 20.74 -1.99 -11.50
CA TYR A 191 21.06 -2.99 -10.48
C TYR A 191 22.56 -2.95 -10.13
N LYS A 192 22.90 -3.52 -8.99
CA LYS A 192 24.32 -3.56 -8.52
C LYS A 192 25.25 -4.30 -9.46
N ASP A 193 24.75 -5.22 -10.28
CA ASP A 193 25.49 -5.95 -11.29
C ASP A 193 25.77 -5.14 -12.57
N GLY A 194 25.30 -3.89 -12.64
CA GLY A 194 25.43 -3.02 -13.79
C GLY A 194 24.31 -3.11 -14.82
N ARG A 195 23.37 -4.03 -14.68
CA ARG A 195 22.22 -4.20 -15.57
C ARG A 195 21.16 -3.11 -15.32
N LYS A 196 20.66 -2.49 -16.37
CA LYS A 196 19.49 -1.60 -16.31
C LYS A 196 18.20 -2.42 -16.24
N LEU A 197 17.15 -1.80 -15.69
CA LEU A 197 15.82 -2.39 -15.75
C LEU A 197 15.36 -2.47 -17.21
N THR A 198 14.75 -3.57 -17.57
CA THR A 198 14.08 -3.72 -18.87
C THR A 198 12.74 -3.00 -18.89
N ASP A 199 12.24 -2.63 -20.07
CA ASP A 199 10.91 -2.01 -20.20
C ASP A 199 9.81 -2.89 -19.60
N LYS A 200 9.97 -4.22 -19.68
CA LYS A 200 9.08 -5.21 -19.09
C LYS A 200 9.10 -5.15 -17.57
N GLU A 201 10.27 -5.14 -16.94
CA GLU A 201 10.39 -5.02 -15.47
C GLU A 201 9.79 -3.71 -14.97
N ILE A 202 10.06 -2.59 -15.67
CA ILE A 202 9.46 -1.29 -15.32
C ILE A 202 7.92 -1.37 -15.40
N ALA A 203 7.37 -1.89 -16.48
CA ALA A 203 5.93 -2.05 -16.65
C ALA A 203 5.30 -2.90 -15.54
N HIS A 204 5.94 -4.01 -15.18
CA HIS A 204 5.47 -4.91 -14.13
C HIS A 204 5.57 -4.29 -12.74
N LEU A 205 6.64 -3.54 -12.44
CA LEU A 205 6.76 -2.77 -11.20
C LEU A 205 5.67 -1.71 -11.09
N MET A 206 5.36 -1.00 -12.20
CA MET A 206 4.31 0.01 -12.23
C MET A 206 2.92 -0.58 -11.98
N ILE A 207 2.61 -1.77 -12.52
CA ILE A 207 1.39 -2.51 -12.19
C ILE A 207 1.35 -2.81 -10.68
N GLY A 208 2.44 -3.33 -10.12
CA GLY A 208 2.53 -3.64 -8.69
C GLY A 208 2.35 -2.41 -7.80
N VAL A 209 2.98 -1.29 -8.15
CA VAL A 209 2.88 -0.01 -7.41
C VAL A 209 1.44 0.54 -7.44
N LEU A 210 0.78 0.51 -8.62
CA LEU A 210 -0.60 0.97 -8.74
C LEU A 210 -1.54 0.15 -7.86
N MET A 211 -1.45 -1.18 -7.94
CA MET A 211 -2.32 -2.06 -7.16
C MET A 211 -2.07 -1.95 -5.66
N ALA A 212 -0.81 -1.89 -5.24
CA ALA A 212 -0.46 -1.74 -3.82
C ALA A 212 -0.98 -0.42 -3.23
N GLY A 213 -0.90 0.68 -3.97
CA GLY A 213 -1.33 2.00 -3.50
C GLY A 213 -2.85 2.19 -3.51
N GLN A 214 -3.55 1.61 -4.48
CA GLN A 214 -4.99 1.81 -4.65
C GLN A 214 -5.83 1.06 -3.62
N HIS A 215 -5.70 -0.27 -3.54
CA HIS A 215 -6.57 -1.10 -2.67
C HIS A 215 -6.45 -0.79 -1.20
N THR A 216 -5.23 -0.67 -0.71
CA THR A 216 -4.98 -0.40 0.70
C THR A 216 -5.51 0.96 1.12
N SER A 217 -5.30 1.98 0.26
CA SER A 217 -5.80 3.33 0.49
C SER A 217 -7.33 3.40 0.41
N ALA A 218 -7.93 2.74 -0.58
CA ALA A 218 -9.38 2.70 -0.73
C ALA A 218 -10.07 2.05 0.48
N ALA A 219 -9.57 0.91 0.94
CA ALA A 219 -10.12 0.22 2.12
C ALA A 219 -10.01 1.09 3.38
N THR A 220 -8.83 1.68 3.63
CA THR A 220 -8.60 2.53 4.81
C THR A 220 -9.47 3.79 4.76
N GLY A 221 -9.53 4.48 3.62
CA GLY A 221 -10.36 5.67 3.45
C GLY A 221 -11.86 5.38 3.66
N ALA A 222 -12.35 4.27 3.10
CA ALA A 222 -13.75 3.87 3.29
C ALA A 222 -14.08 3.59 4.77
N TRP A 223 -13.23 2.88 5.50
CA TRP A 223 -13.43 2.62 6.92
C TRP A 223 -13.31 3.88 7.76
N ALA A 224 -12.37 4.77 7.47
CA ALA A 224 -12.26 6.05 8.16
C ALA A 224 -13.55 6.87 8.02
N LEU A 225 -14.09 6.99 6.81
CA LEU A 225 -15.35 7.71 6.57
C LEU A 225 -16.55 7.05 7.24
N LEU A 226 -16.60 5.72 7.32
CA LEU A 226 -17.67 5.01 8.05
C LEU A 226 -17.62 5.30 9.56
N HIS A 227 -16.43 5.30 10.18
CA HIS A 227 -16.28 5.67 11.58
C HIS A 227 -16.62 7.15 11.85
N LEU A 228 -16.23 8.04 10.94
CA LEU A 228 -16.58 9.44 11.05
C LEU A 228 -18.10 9.68 10.88
N ALA A 229 -18.75 8.90 10.01
CA ALA A 229 -20.21 8.96 9.87
C ALA A 229 -20.95 8.44 11.12
N GLU A 230 -20.41 7.41 11.79
CA GLU A 230 -20.92 6.90 13.06
C GLU A 230 -20.72 7.89 14.22
N LYS A 231 -19.64 8.70 14.16
CA LYS A 231 -19.20 9.62 15.22
C LYS A 231 -19.00 11.04 14.69
N PRO A 232 -20.08 11.75 14.36
CA PRO A 232 -20.03 13.07 13.72
C PRO A 232 -19.33 14.16 14.57
N GLU A 233 -19.16 13.95 15.86
CA GLU A 233 -18.36 14.80 16.74
C GLU A 233 -16.92 14.92 16.26
N TYR A 234 -16.32 13.85 15.74
CA TYR A 234 -14.96 13.92 15.17
C TYR A 234 -14.90 14.74 13.89
N ILE A 235 -15.96 14.73 13.08
CA ILE A 235 -16.01 15.58 11.86
C ILE A 235 -15.86 17.06 12.26
N LYS A 236 -16.58 17.48 13.29
CA LYS A 236 -16.51 18.86 13.78
C LYS A 236 -15.10 19.22 14.27
N LEU A 237 -14.51 18.37 15.10
CA LEU A 237 -13.16 18.55 15.63
C LEU A 237 -12.10 18.59 14.53
N LEU A 238 -12.21 17.71 13.51
CA LEU A 238 -11.32 17.68 12.36
C LEU A 238 -11.42 18.94 11.52
N LEU A 239 -12.63 19.47 11.29
CA LEU A 239 -12.83 20.74 10.59
C LEU A 239 -12.23 21.92 11.38
N GLU A 240 -12.35 21.93 12.71
CA GLU A 240 -11.71 22.93 13.57
C GLU A 240 -10.17 22.83 13.50
N GLU A 241 -9.60 21.59 13.52
CA GLU A 241 -8.18 21.36 13.32
C GLU A 241 -7.70 21.88 11.96
N GLN A 242 -8.38 21.52 10.87
CA GLN A 242 -8.05 21.94 9.52
C GLN A 242 -8.08 23.46 9.38
N LYS A 243 -9.14 24.08 9.88
CA LYS A 243 -9.26 25.57 9.87
C LYS A 243 -8.14 26.26 10.63
N ARG A 244 -7.71 25.70 11.76
CA ARG A 244 -6.60 26.23 12.55
C ARG A 244 -5.27 26.09 11.82
N VAL A 245 -5.04 24.98 11.07
CA VAL A 245 -3.75 24.65 10.49
C VAL A 245 -3.54 25.34 9.14
N PHE A 246 -4.52 25.33 8.23
CA PHE A 246 -4.37 25.91 6.89
C PHE A 246 -5.53 26.83 6.46
N GLY A 247 -6.49 27.10 7.35
CA GLY A 247 -7.62 28.00 7.08
C GLY A 247 -8.80 27.33 6.39
N ASP A 248 -9.68 28.13 5.80
CA ASP A 248 -10.93 27.67 5.19
C ASP A 248 -10.75 27.22 3.72
N ASN A 249 -9.59 27.49 3.11
CA ASN A 249 -9.32 27.12 1.71
C ASN A 249 -8.38 25.92 1.64
N LEU A 250 -8.87 24.80 1.08
CA LEU A 250 -8.10 23.58 0.88
C LEU A 250 -6.85 23.78 0.01
N ASP A 251 -6.83 24.79 -0.89
CA ASP A 251 -5.64 25.08 -1.71
C ASP A 251 -4.45 25.58 -0.89
N ASN A 252 -4.68 26.01 0.35
CA ASN A 252 -3.59 26.38 1.26
C ASN A 252 -2.90 25.17 1.89
N LEU A 253 -3.48 23.97 1.79
CA LEU A 253 -2.90 22.76 2.35
C LEU A 253 -1.60 22.41 1.64
N THR A 254 -0.53 22.22 2.41
CA THR A 254 0.77 21.76 1.94
C THR A 254 1.22 20.57 2.74
N TYR A 255 2.23 19.84 2.22
CA TYR A 255 2.84 18.71 2.94
C TYR A 255 3.36 19.11 4.34
N ASP A 256 3.88 20.34 4.48
CA ASP A 256 4.47 20.81 5.74
C ASP A 256 3.43 21.03 6.86
N HIS A 257 2.15 21.18 6.52
CA HIS A 257 1.04 21.22 7.49
C HIS A 257 0.70 19.85 8.10
N PHE A 258 1.13 18.73 7.49
CA PHE A 258 0.71 17.39 7.93
C PHE A 258 1.15 17.02 9.33
N LYS A 259 2.26 17.58 9.81
CA LYS A 259 2.74 17.41 11.21
C LYS A 259 1.79 18.01 12.24
N ASP A 260 1.03 19.04 11.86
CA ASP A 260 0.13 19.82 12.73
C ASP A 260 -1.32 19.27 12.66
N LEU A 261 -1.62 18.31 11.77
CA LEU A 261 -2.88 17.58 11.68
C LEU A 261 -2.84 16.33 12.59
N GLU A 262 -2.82 16.57 13.90
CA GLU A 262 -2.64 15.52 14.91
C GLU A 262 -3.88 14.63 15.04
N LEU A 263 -5.07 15.22 15.20
CA LEU A 263 -6.32 14.47 15.35
C LEU A 263 -6.60 13.63 14.10
N LEU A 264 -6.38 14.21 12.91
CA LEU A 264 -6.50 13.44 11.65
C LEU A 264 -5.53 12.26 11.64
N THR A 265 -4.30 12.43 12.14
CA THR A 265 -3.34 11.33 12.28
C THR A 265 -3.86 10.25 13.23
N TYR A 266 -4.47 10.63 14.36
CA TYR A 266 -5.06 9.69 15.32
C TYR A 266 -6.24 8.92 14.73
N VAL A 267 -7.10 9.59 13.97
CA VAL A 267 -8.20 8.96 13.22
C VAL A 267 -7.69 7.92 12.22
N ILE A 268 -6.65 8.25 11.45
CA ILE A 268 -6.03 7.31 10.50
C ILE A 268 -5.41 6.12 11.23
N ARG A 269 -4.64 6.34 12.29
CA ARG A 269 -4.00 5.28 13.08
C ARG A 269 -5.04 4.35 13.70
N GLU A 270 -6.14 4.89 14.25
CA GLU A 270 -7.20 4.09 14.86
C GLU A 270 -7.97 3.28 13.81
N THR A 271 -8.19 3.86 12.64
CA THR A 271 -8.78 3.14 11.51
C THR A 271 -7.91 1.96 11.09
N LEU A 272 -6.61 2.18 10.92
CA LEU A 272 -5.64 1.13 10.57
C LEU A 272 -5.51 0.07 11.66
N ARG A 273 -5.70 0.43 12.92
CA ARG A 273 -5.71 -0.52 14.04
C ARG A 273 -6.90 -1.48 13.97
N LEU A 274 -8.10 -0.93 13.78
CA LEU A 274 -9.33 -1.73 13.72
C LEU A 274 -9.48 -2.48 12.39
N HIS A 275 -9.06 -1.87 11.29
CA HIS A 275 -9.28 -2.36 9.93
C HIS A 275 -8.00 -2.32 9.09
N PRO A 276 -6.93 -3.05 9.48
CA PRO A 276 -5.73 -3.10 8.66
C PRO A 276 -6.04 -3.77 7.32
N PRO A 277 -5.72 -3.15 6.18
CA PRO A 277 -6.01 -3.75 4.86
C PRO A 277 -5.38 -5.13 4.66
N LEU A 278 -4.22 -5.35 5.26
CA LEU A 278 -3.53 -6.63 5.32
C LEU A 278 -3.46 -7.09 6.79
N HIS A 279 -4.48 -7.82 7.26
CA HIS A 279 -4.57 -8.28 8.64
C HIS A 279 -3.55 -9.39 8.99
N SER A 280 -3.01 -10.09 8.00
CA SER A 280 -2.06 -11.18 8.19
C SER A 280 -1.12 -11.33 7.01
N ILE A 281 0.07 -11.87 7.28
CA ILE A 281 1.09 -12.15 6.27
C ILE A 281 1.65 -13.56 6.43
N MET A 282 2.13 -14.13 5.31
CA MET A 282 2.65 -15.49 5.27
C MET A 282 4.13 -15.55 4.90
N ARG A 283 4.76 -16.65 5.33
CA ARG A 283 6.05 -17.11 4.85
C ARG A 283 6.01 -18.60 4.57
N LYS A 284 6.74 -19.06 3.55
CA LYS A 284 7.03 -20.47 3.36
C LYS A 284 8.19 -20.86 4.26
N VAL A 285 8.07 -21.98 4.97
CA VAL A 285 9.13 -22.53 5.83
C VAL A 285 10.08 -23.37 5.00
N LYS A 286 11.33 -22.93 4.89
CA LYS A 286 12.40 -23.58 4.08
C LYS A 286 13.19 -24.64 4.86
N SER A 287 13.31 -24.43 6.17
CA SER A 287 13.96 -25.38 7.09
C SER A 287 13.16 -25.42 8.40
N PRO A 288 13.14 -26.55 9.12
CA PRO A 288 12.40 -26.66 10.38
C PRO A 288 12.79 -25.54 11.37
N ILE A 289 11.78 -24.98 12.05
CA ILE A 289 11.96 -23.90 13.02
C ILE A 289 11.55 -24.40 14.40
N THR A 290 12.49 -24.50 15.30
CA THR A 290 12.23 -24.81 16.72
C THR A 290 11.66 -23.56 17.41
N ILE A 291 10.56 -23.72 18.11
CA ILE A 291 9.99 -22.64 18.93
C ILE A 291 10.67 -22.64 20.28
N GLU A 292 11.33 -21.52 20.57
CA GLU A 292 12.07 -21.35 21.83
C GLU A 292 11.20 -21.60 23.05
N ASN A 293 11.76 -22.30 24.05
CA ASN A 293 11.10 -22.69 25.29
C ASN A 293 9.81 -23.52 25.11
N SER A 294 9.74 -24.30 24.03
CA SER A 294 8.62 -25.20 23.76
C SER A 294 9.09 -26.50 23.07
N PRO A 295 8.31 -27.59 23.16
CA PRO A 295 8.61 -28.82 22.44
C PRO A 295 8.24 -28.75 20.93
N TYR A 296 7.70 -27.62 20.46
CA TYR A 296 7.15 -27.53 19.13
C TYR A 296 8.22 -27.18 18.09
N VAL A 297 8.11 -27.83 16.94
CA VAL A 297 8.89 -27.54 15.74
C VAL A 297 7.92 -27.29 14.59
N ILE A 298 8.12 -26.20 13.87
CA ILE A 298 7.38 -25.91 12.66
C ILE A 298 8.10 -26.63 11.51
N PRO A 299 7.45 -27.60 10.84
CA PRO A 299 8.10 -28.40 9.80
C PRO A 299 8.46 -27.57 8.56
N LYS A 300 9.48 -28.04 7.83
CA LYS A 300 9.75 -27.59 6.47
C LYS A 300 8.50 -27.74 5.59
N ASP A 301 8.37 -26.88 4.57
CA ASP A 301 7.28 -26.83 3.59
C ASP A 301 5.92 -26.40 4.13
N TYR A 302 5.82 -26.09 5.42
CA TYR A 302 4.64 -25.44 5.99
C TYR A 302 4.58 -23.95 5.63
N TYR A 303 3.38 -23.38 5.74
CA TYR A 303 3.20 -21.93 5.76
C TYR A 303 3.10 -21.46 7.20
N LEU A 304 3.84 -20.40 7.51
CA LEU A 304 3.80 -19.70 8.79
C LEU A 304 3.14 -18.34 8.56
N LEU A 305 2.09 -18.07 9.33
CA LEU A 305 1.28 -16.85 9.24
C LEU A 305 1.48 -16.01 10.50
N ALA A 306 1.83 -14.74 10.34
CA ALA A 306 1.66 -13.73 11.38
C ALA A 306 0.31 -13.03 11.20
N ALA A 307 -0.33 -12.72 12.31
CA ALA A 307 -1.64 -12.06 12.32
C ALA A 307 -1.61 -10.75 13.15
N PRO A 308 -0.88 -9.72 12.72
CA PRO A 308 -0.81 -8.45 13.44
C PRO A 308 -2.18 -7.78 13.60
N GLY A 309 -3.12 -7.98 12.66
CA GLY A 309 -4.48 -7.48 12.80
C GLY A 309 -5.25 -8.08 13.97
N VAL A 310 -4.95 -9.32 14.37
CA VAL A 310 -5.53 -9.91 15.60
C VAL A 310 -4.95 -9.25 16.83
N SER A 311 -3.64 -9.01 16.86
CA SER A 311 -2.99 -8.33 17.99
C SER A 311 -3.48 -6.90 18.17
N SER A 312 -3.82 -6.20 17.08
CA SER A 312 -4.27 -4.82 17.11
C SER A 312 -5.69 -4.64 17.70
N ILE A 313 -6.47 -5.70 17.78
CA ILE A 313 -7.82 -5.70 18.38
C ILE A 313 -7.92 -6.56 19.66
N ASP A 314 -6.78 -6.90 20.26
CA ASP A 314 -6.73 -7.69 21.47
C ASP A 314 -6.72 -6.77 22.71
N GLU A 315 -7.68 -7.01 23.65
CA GLU A 315 -7.81 -6.26 24.92
C GLU A 315 -6.53 -6.32 25.79
N LYS A 316 -5.70 -7.33 25.58
CA LYS A 316 -4.41 -7.45 26.27
C LYS A 316 -3.48 -6.28 25.95
N TYR A 317 -3.60 -5.70 24.76
CA TYR A 317 -2.72 -4.62 24.27
C TYR A 317 -3.44 -3.27 24.18
N PHE A 318 -4.74 -3.28 23.89
CA PHE A 318 -5.53 -2.06 23.69
C PHE A 318 -6.82 -2.13 24.52
N LYS A 319 -6.91 -1.29 25.54
CA LYS A 319 -8.14 -1.16 26.34
C LYS A 319 -9.31 -0.76 25.42
N ASP A 320 -10.49 -1.37 25.62
CA ASP A 320 -11.65 -1.17 24.75
C ASP A 320 -11.29 -1.40 23.25
N ALA A 321 -10.64 -2.53 22.99
CA ALA A 321 -9.94 -2.82 21.73
C ALA A 321 -10.85 -2.76 20.48
N LEU A 322 -12.15 -3.05 20.62
CA LEU A 322 -13.11 -3.01 19.51
C LEU A 322 -13.78 -1.65 19.33
N LYS A 323 -13.51 -0.66 20.21
CA LYS A 323 -14.07 0.68 20.09
C LYS A 323 -13.13 1.58 19.28
N PHE A 324 -13.72 2.44 18.48
CA PHE A 324 -12.98 3.50 17.76
C PHE A 324 -12.73 4.67 18.70
N ILE A 325 -11.48 4.85 19.15
CA ILE A 325 -11.03 5.85 20.12
C ILE A 325 -9.72 6.48 19.63
N PRO A 326 -9.77 7.49 18.75
CA PRO A 326 -8.58 8.17 18.24
C PRO A 326 -7.66 8.75 19.33
N GLU A 327 -8.22 9.19 20.46
CA GLU A 327 -7.46 9.79 21.55
C GLU A 327 -6.44 8.86 22.22
N ARG A 328 -6.54 7.55 22.03
CA ARG A 328 -5.54 6.61 22.56
C ARG A 328 -4.13 6.90 22.04
N TRP A 329 -4.04 7.53 20.86
CA TRP A 329 -2.77 7.86 20.20
C TRP A 329 -2.14 9.16 20.72
N LYS A 330 -2.87 9.98 21.50
CA LYS A 330 -2.41 11.29 21.99
C LYS A 330 -1.18 11.22 22.88
N HIS A 331 -1.00 10.14 23.61
CA HIS A 331 0.10 9.97 24.58
C HIS A 331 1.15 8.94 24.12
N GLU A 332 0.91 8.30 23.01
CA GLU A 332 1.88 7.42 22.40
C GLU A 332 2.92 8.29 21.68
N LYS A 333 4.01 8.60 22.40
CA LYS A 333 5.20 9.08 21.72
C LYS A 333 5.57 8.00 20.72
N ASP A 334 5.80 8.36 19.47
CA ASP A 334 6.47 7.49 18.53
C ASP A 334 7.76 7.05 19.25
N THR A 335 7.72 5.87 19.83
CA THR A 335 8.94 5.24 20.30
C THR A 335 9.71 5.01 19.01
N GLU A 336 10.56 5.98 18.67
CA GLU A 336 11.61 5.75 17.71
C GLU A 336 12.38 4.56 18.25
N ASP A 337 11.98 3.39 17.78
CA ASP A 337 12.64 2.15 18.07
C ASP A 337 14.07 2.36 17.58
N SER A 338 15.00 2.45 18.53
CA SER A 338 16.41 2.77 18.27
C SER A 338 17.06 1.75 17.33
N ASP A 339 16.44 0.58 17.17
CA ASP A 339 16.90 -0.51 16.32
C ASP A 339 16.45 -0.31 14.86
N LYS A 340 17.23 0.49 14.13
CA LYS A 340 17.06 0.65 12.66
C LYS A 340 18.07 -0.23 11.93
N ILE A 341 17.61 -0.86 10.85
CA ILE A 341 18.44 -1.69 9.97
C ILE A 341 18.22 -1.30 8.51
N ASP A 342 19.29 -1.30 7.73
CA ASP A 342 19.20 -1.14 6.27
C ASP A 342 19.24 -2.50 5.58
N TYR A 343 18.16 -2.87 4.94
CA TYR A 343 18.04 -4.09 4.13
C TYR A 343 18.42 -3.86 2.65
N GLY A 344 19.00 -2.70 2.31
CA GLY A 344 19.41 -2.34 0.96
C GLY A 344 18.49 -1.35 0.26
N TYR A 345 17.45 -0.85 0.95
CA TYR A 345 16.55 0.20 0.46
C TYR A 345 16.37 1.37 1.46
N GLY A 346 17.30 1.51 2.40
CA GLY A 346 17.33 2.52 3.46
C GLY A 346 16.91 1.99 4.82
N LEU A 347 17.16 2.81 5.84
CA LEU A 347 16.88 2.47 7.22
C LEU A 347 15.38 2.26 7.46
N VAL A 348 15.03 1.15 8.11
CA VAL A 348 13.68 0.84 8.58
C VAL A 348 13.78 0.29 10.00
N THR A 349 12.74 0.52 10.81
CA THR A 349 12.63 -0.06 12.15
C THR A 349 12.45 -1.57 12.07
N LYS A 350 13.18 -2.31 12.90
CA LYS A 350 12.91 -3.74 13.10
C LYS A 350 11.54 -3.98 13.71
N GLY A 351 11.13 -3.18 14.66
CA GLY A 351 9.84 -2.97 15.34
C GLY A 351 8.76 -4.04 15.31
N ALA A 352 9.15 -5.34 15.21
CA ALA A 352 8.19 -6.44 15.05
C ALA A 352 7.52 -6.89 16.35
N PHE A 353 8.00 -6.44 17.49
CA PHE A 353 7.40 -6.72 18.81
C PHE A 353 6.17 -5.85 19.12
N SER A 354 5.79 -4.94 18.25
CA SER A 354 4.60 -4.11 18.43
C SER A 354 3.32 -4.93 18.20
N PRO A 355 2.25 -4.70 18.95
CA PRO A 355 0.92 -5.21 18.64
C PRO A 355 0.25 -4.44 17.50
N TYR A 356 0.78 -3.27 17.10
CA TYR A 356 0.30 -2.40 16.04
C TYR A 356 1.30 -2.36 14.88
N LEU A 357 1.01 -3.07 13.80
CA LEU A 357 1.89 -3.22 12.63
C LEU A 357 1.12 -3.12 11.29
N PRO A 358 0.38 -2.03 11.04
CA PRO A 358 -0.45 -1.91 9.83
C PRO A 358 0.38 -1.86 8.55
N PHE A 359 1.64 -1.43 8.62
CA PHE A 359 2.59 -1.38 7.51
C PHE A 359 3.64 -2.49 7.57
N GLY A 360 3.46 -3.48 8.45
CA GLY A 360 4.41 -4.55 8.68
C GLY A 360 5.70 -4.10 9.35
N ALA A 361 6.71 -4.97 9.35
CA ALA A 361 8.02 -4.72 9.95
C ALA A 361 9.14 -5.44 9.19
N GLY A 362 10.39 -5.19 9.59
CA GLY A 362 11.56 -5.85 9.04
C GLY A 362 11.77 -5.59 7.54
N ARG A 363 12.45 -6.53 6.86
CA ARG A 363 12.84 -6.36 5.44
C ARG A 363 11.68 -6.17 4.46
N HIS A 364 10.49 -6.62 4.82
CA HIS A 364 9.29 -6.52 4.00
C HIS A 364 8.34 -5.39 4.46
N ARG A 365 8.79 -4.48 5.34
CA ARG A 365 8.02 -3.28 5.72
C ARG A 365 7.58 -2.51 4.48
N CYS A 366 6.37 -1.97 4.52
CA CYS A 366 5.80 -1.17 3.44
C CYS A 366 6.67 0.06 3.15
N ILE A 367 7.02 0.28 1.89
CA ILE A 367 7.76 1.47 1.45
C ILE A 367 6.82 2.65 1.19
N GLY A 368 5.52 2.38 1.01
CA GLY A 368 4.49 3.38 0.73
C GLY A 368 3.82 3.97 1.97
N GLU A 369 4.30 3.70 3.18
CA GLU A 369 3.70 4.17 4.42
C GLU A 369 3.51 5.70 4.43
N GLN A 370 4.55 6.46 4.13
CA GLN A 370 4.47 7.92 4.07
C GLN A 370 3.53 8.40 2.97
N PHE A 371 3.55 7.75 1.80
CA PHE A 371 2.62 8.04 0.72
C PHE A 371 1.15 7.82 1.13
N ALA A 372 0.87 6.75 1.88
CA ALA A 372 -0.48 6.49 2.39
C ALA A 372 -0.96 7.64 3.29
N TYR A 373 -0.11 8.10 4.22
CA TYR A 373 -0.45 9.27 5.04
C TYR A 373 -0.62 10.56 4.21
N VAL A 374 0.18 10.74 3.15
CA VAL A 374 -0.02 11.86 2.20
C VAL A 374 -1.41 11.79 1.59
N GLY A 375 -1.80 10.63 1.05
CA GLY A 375 -3.11 10.45 0.43
C GLY A 375 -4.29 10.64 1.39
N PHE A 376 -4.16 10.24 2.67
CA PHE A 376 -5.24 10.39 3.65
C PHE A 376 -5.36 11.80 4.24
N LYS A 377 -4.27 12.57 4.22
CA LYS A 377 -4.24 13.93 4.79
C LYS A 377 -4.49 15.02 3.74
N SER A 378 -4.38 14.69 2.47
CA SER A 378 -4.72 15.57 1.34
C SER A 378 -6.20 15.45 0.97
#